data_125e1a1fee69896043f432d18dba43e4
#
_entry.id   125e1a1fee69896043f432d18dba43e4
#
_cell.length_a   1.000
_cell.length_b   1.000
_cell.length_c   1.000
_cell.angle_alpha   90.00
_cell.angle_beta   90.00
_cell.angle_gamma   90.00
#
_symmetry.space_group_name_H-M   'P 1'
#
loop_
_entity.id
_entity.type
_entity.pdbx_description
1 polymer ?
#
loop_
_entity_poly.entity_id
_entity_poly.type
_entity_poly.pdbx_seq_one_letter_code
_entity_poly.pdbx_strand_id
1 'polypeptide(L)'
;MKNLEQIRAKHAHEFWDPLKPTPEIGAKRLEKIKGENGGNVVSGLGSMIVNNGLLATLAFAKAKTEGYETFAKEIGRFLSSTGPDGRRLLKADAGTLDRFIAVLTDNDSLVLQQATTEALAYLNYLKRFAQ
;
A
#
# COMPACT_ATOMS: atom_id res chain seq x y z
N MET A 1 0.49 -5.80 -23.46
CA MET A 1 0.98 -5.93 -22.08
C MET A 1 1.05 -4.58 -21.40
N LYS A 2 0.56 -4.49 -20.19
CA LYS A 2 0.60 -3.23 -19.43
C LYS A 2 1.95 -3.09 -18.73
N ASN A 3 2.49 -1.86 -18.70
CA ASN A 3 3.70 -1.60 -17.95
C ASN A 3 3.38 -1.39 -16.46
N LEU A 4 4.43 -1.28 -15.66
CA LEU A 4 4.28 -1.18 -14.19
C LEU A 4 3.55 0.12 -13.79
N GLU A 5 3.80 1.22 -14.52
CA GLU A 5 3.10 2.47 -14.29
C GLU A 5 1.60 2.32 -14.44
N GLN A 6 1.16 1.68 -15.52
CA GLN A 6 -0.27 1.45 -15.77
C GLN A 6 -0.90 0.60 -14.67
N ILE A 7 -0.19 -0.39 -14.18
CA ILE A 7 -0.69 -1.28 -13.11
C ILE A 7 -0.80 -0.53 -11.79
N ARG A 8 0.21 0.28 -11.44
CA ARG A 8 0.15 1.11 -10.23
C ARG A 8 -1.04 2.07 -10.29
N ALA A 9 -1.19 2.75 -11.43
CA ALA A 9 -2.28 3.71 -11.62
C ALA A 9 -3.64 3.03 -11.52
N LYS A 10 -3.79 1.85 -12.12
CA LYS A 10 -5.05 1.10 -12.07
C LYS A 10 -5.42 0.74 -10.64
N HIS A 11 -4.49 0.19 -9.88
CA HIS A 11 -4.76 -0.18 -8.49
C HIS A 11 -5.08 1.03 -7.63
N ALA A 12 -4.34 2.13 -7.80
CA ALA A 12 -4.60 3.36 -7.04
C ALA A 12 -5.96 3.95 -7.37
N HIS A 13 -6.33 3.97 -8.65
CA HIS A 13 -7.63 4.47 -9.08
C HIS A 13 -8.76 3.62 -8.50
N GLU A 14 -8.62 2.30 -8.55
CA GLU A 14 -9.62 1.37 -7.99
C GLU A 14 -9.75 1.52 -6.48
N PHE A 15 -8.65 1.76 -5.78
CA PHE A 15 -8.67 1.96 -4.33
C PHE A 15 -9.56 3.14 -3.94
N TRP A 16 -9.50 4.23 -4.71
CA TRP A 16 -10.28 5.43 -4.41
C TRP A 16 -11.69 5.41 -5.01
N ASP A 17 -12.05 4.38 -5.77
CA ASP A 17 -13.35 4.31 -6.42
C ASP A 17 -14.46 4.03 -5.38
N PRO A 18 -15.39 4.98 -5.14
CA PRO A 18 -16.46 4.79 -4.17
C PRO A 18 -17.47 3.72 -4.57
N LEU A 19 -17.49 3.34 -5.86
CA LEU A 19 -18.37 2.31 -6.36
C LEU A 19 -17.82 0.90 -6.16
N LYS A 20 -16.54 0.79 -5.79
CA LYS A 20 -15.85 -0.49 -5.59
C LYS A 20 -15.08 -0.49 -4.27
N PRO A 21 -15.73 -0.24 -3.12
CA PRO A 21 -15.03 -0.25 -1.86
C PRO A 21 -14.45 -1.64 -1.58
N THR A 22 -13.24 -1.68 -1.05
CA THR A 22 -12.66 -2.95 -0.63
C THR A 22 -13.35 -3.41 0.65
N PRO A 23 -13.37 -4.72 0.94
CA PRO A 23 -13.97 -5.21 2.18
C PRO A 23 -13.39 -4.57 3.43
N GLU A 24 -12.12 -4.17 3.41
CA GLU A 24 -11.42 -3.59 4.55
C GLU A 24 -11.77 -2.12 4.78
N ILE A 25 -12.21 -1.41 3.74
CA ILE A 25 -12.38 0.04 3.83
C ILE A 25 -13.85 0.44 3.94
N GLY A 26 -14.74 -0.09 3.13
CA GLY A 26 -16.11 0.38 3.09
C GLY A 26 -16.24 1.81 2.59
N ALA A 27 -17.40 2.17 2.06
CA ALA A 27 -17.61 3.46 1.41
C ALA A 27 -17.46 4.66 2.36
N LYS A 28 -17.99 4.56 3.58
CA LYS A 28 -17.93 5.64 4.56
C LYS A 28 -16.50 5.94 5.01
N ARG A 29 -15.70 4.89 5.18
CA ARG A 29 -14.31 5.04 5.61
C ARG A 29 -13.47 5.64 4.49
N LEU A 30 -13.76 5.26 3.25
CA LEU A 30 -13.09 5.82 2.09
C LEU A 30 -13.30 7.33 2.01
N GLU A 31 -14.50 7.82 2.28
CA GLU A 31 -14.78 9.26 2.28
C GLU A 31 -13.96 10.00 3.34
N LYS A 32 -13.78 9.40 4.51
CA LYS A 32 -13.02 10.01 5.59
C LYS A 32 -11.53 10.19 5.31
N ILE A 33 -10.96 9.30 4.50
CA ILE A 33 -9.52 9.31 4.23
C ILE A 33 -9.18 9.86 2.85
N LYS A 34 -10.17 10.35 2.12
CA LYS A 34 -10.01 10.92 0.79
C LYS A 34 -9.52 12.37 0.84
N GLY A 35 -9.03 12.85 -0.30
CA GLY A 35 -8.66 14.25 -0.46
C GLY A 35 -7.41 14.63 0.32
N GLU A 36 -7.41 15.83 0.87
CA GLU A 36 -6.26 16.37 1.60
C GLU A 36 -5.87 15.50 2.78
N ASN A 37 -6.85 15.02 3.55
CA ASN A 37 -6.58 14.19 4.72
C ASN A 37 -5.91 12.87 4.32
N GLY A 38 -6.42 12.20 3.30
CA GLY A 38 -5.82 10.99 2.78
C GLY A 38 -4.43 11.25 2.21
N GLY A 39 -4.26 12.34 1.48
CA GLY A 39 -2.96 12.74 0.94
C GLY A 39 -1.93 12.98 2.04
N ASN A 40 -2.33 13.57 3.16
CA ASN A 40 -1.44 13.81 4.29
C ASN A 40 -0.99 12.50 4.95
N VAL A 41 -1.89 11.54 5.10
CA VAL A 41 -1.54 10.22 5.65
C VAL A 41 -0.58 9.50 4.72
N VAL A 42 -0.85 9.50 3.42
CA VAL A 42 0.02 8.87 2.42
C VAL A 42 1.42 9.49 2.44
N SER A 43 1.50 10.83 2.51
CA SER A 43 2.79 11.53 2.59
C SER A 43 3.54 11.17 3.88
N GLY A 44 2.83 11.07 5.00
CA GLY A 44 3.41 10.67 6.27
C GLY A 44 3.99 9.26 6.23
N LEU A 45 3.25 8.32 5.63
CA LEU A 45 3.75 6.96 5.45
C LEU A 45 5.02 6.94 4.59
N GLY A 46 5.01 7.67 3.48
CA GLY A 46 6.17 7.75 2.60
C GLY A 46 7.40 8.26 3.33
N SER A 47 7.25 9.34 4.09
CA SER A 47 8.35 9.90 4.89
C SER A 47 8.88 8.91 5.92
N MET A 48 8.00 8.19 6.60
CA MET A 48 8.41 7.18 7.57
C MET A 48 9.17 6.03 6.92
N ILE A 49 8.73 5.58 5.75
CA ILE A 49 9.42 4.51 5.03
C ILE A 49 10.84 4.95 4.66
N VAL A 50 10.99 6.17 4.15
CA VAL A 50 12.31 6.71 3.77
C VAL A 50 13.23 6.83 4.98
N ASN A 51 12.71 7.33 6.10
CA ASN A 51 13.53 7.64 7.28
C ASN A 51 13.77 6.42 8.17
N ASN A 52 12.81 5.52 8.29
CA ASN A 52 12.85 4.44 9.29
C ASN A 52 12.77 3.03 8.68
N GLY A 53 12.48 2.93 7.38
CA GLY A 53 12.31 1.65 6.71
C GLY A 53 10.87 1.15 6.71
N LEU A 54 10.61 0.21 5.80
CA LEU A 54 9.25 -0.29 5.60
C LEU A 54 8.75 -1.06 6.83
N LEU A 55 9.56 -1.95 7.41
CA LEU A 55 9.11 -2.76 8.55
C LEU A 55 8.75 -1.91 9.77
N ALA A 56 9.57 -0.91 10.10
CA ALA A 56 9.28 -0.01 11.22
C ALA A 56 8.01 0.79 10.96
N THR A 57 7.78 1.20 9.71
CA THR A 57 6.58 1.93 9.33
C THR A 57 5.34 1.06 9.47
N LEU A 58 5.41 -0.21 9.10
CA LEU A 58 4.28 -1.14 9.26
C LEU A 58 3.96 -1.38 10.73
N ALA A 59 4.97 -1.48 11.59
CA ALA A 59 4.77 -1.62 13.03
C ALA A 59 4.06 -0.38 13.60
N PHE A 60 4.45 0.80 13.15
CA PHE A 60 3.79 2.05 13.53
C PHE A 60 2.33 2.06 13.08
N ALA A 61 2.08 1.68 11.82
CA ALA A 61 0.73 1.67 11.27
C ALA A 61 -0.19 0.71 12.02
N LYS A 62 0.35 -0.40 12.49
CA LYS A 62 -0.42 -1.37 13.30
C LYS A 62 -0.87 -0.78 14.62
N ALA A 63 -0.07 0.10 15.21
CA ALA A 63 -0.38 0.76 16.49
C ALA A 63 -1.31 1.97 16.33
N LYS A 64 -1.45 2.48 15.11
CA LYS A 64 -2.31 3.64 14.82
C LYS A 64 -3.63 3.19 14.21
N THR A 65 -4.69 3.91 14.54
CA THR A 65 -5.99 3.72 13.92
C THR A 65 -6.15 4.73 12.78
N GLU A 66 -7.07 4.45 11.89
CA GLU A 66 -7.51 5.33 10.79
C GLU A 66 -6.39 5.76 9.83
N GLY A 67 -6.58 5.51 8.59
CA GLY A 67 -5.71 5.94 7.52
C GLY A 67 -4.41 5.15 7.44
N TYR A 68 -3.57 5.20 8.46
CA TYR A 68 -2.27 4.54 8.43
C TYR A 68 -2.39 3.04 8.21
N GLU A 69 -3.23 2.38 9.00
CA GLU A 69 -3.46 0.95 8.85
C GLU A 69 -4.06 0.62 7.48
N THR A 70 -5.04 1.43 7.05
CA THR A 70 -5.73 1.23 5.78
C THR A 70 -4.76 1.29 4.61
N PHE A 71 -3.92 2.32 4.54
CA PHE A 71 -2.96 2.47 3.45
C PHE A 71 -1.85 1.42 3.53
N ALA A 72 -1.42 1.04 4.73
CA ALA A 72 -0.42 -0.01 4.88
C ALA A 72 -0.95 -1.36 4.39
N LYS A 73 -2.19 -1.69 4.69
CA LYS A 73 -2.86 -2.89 4.17
C LYS A 73 -2.94 -2.85 2.65
N GLU A 74 -3.27 -1.70 2.09
CA GLU A 74 -3.37 -1.54 0.64
C GLU A 74 -2.02 -1.76 -0.05
N ILE A 75 -0.93 -1.29 0.56
CA ILE A 75 0.41 -1.57 0.04
C ILE A 75 0.65 -3.08 0.00
N GLY A 76 0.34 -3.78 1.08
CA GLY A 76 0.51 -5.24 1.13
C GLY A 76 -0.33 -5.95 0.07
N ARG A 77 -1.57 -5.53 -0.09
CA ARG A 77 -2.46 -6.09 -1.11
C ARG A 77 -1.87 -5.87 -2.52
N PHE A 78 -1.41 -4.65 -2.78
CA PHE A 78 -0.83 -4.33 -4.08
C PHE A 78 0.42 -5.15 -4.37
N LEU A 79 1.33 -5.26 -3.40
CA LEU A 79 2.58 -5.99 -3.58
C LEU A 79 2.37 -7.49 -3.79
N SER A 80 1.28 -8.04 -3.25
CA SER A 80 0.95 -9.45 -3.45
C SER A 80 0.03 -9.69 -4.65
N SER A 81 -0.34 -8.64 -5.37
CA SER A 81 -1.14 -8.77 -6.60
C SER A 81 -0.24 -9.10 -7.79
N THR A 82 -0.86 -9.61 -8.88
CA THR A 82 -0.13 -9.98 -10.08
C THR A 82 0.42 -8.77 -10.81
N GLY A 83 1.73 -8.76 -11.08
CA GLY A 83 2.40 -7.71 -11.82
C GLY A 83 2.32 -7.87 -13.35
N PRO A 84 3.02 -7.00 -14.11
CA PRO A 84 2.90 -6.93 -15.57
C PRO A 84 3.24 -8.23 -16.30
N ASP A 85 4.13 -9.01 -15.75
CA ASP A 85 4.61 -10.26 -16.35
C ASP A 85 3.97 -11.51 -15.73
N GLY A 86 2.86 -11.31 -15.02
CA GLY A 86 2.18 -12.40 -14.32
C GLY A 86 2.80 -12.77 -12.99
N ARG A 87 3.84 -12.07 -12.57
CA ARG A 87 4.53 -12.33 -11.31
C ARG A 87 4.08 -11.37 -10.23
N ARG A 88 4.07 -11.86 -9.01
CA ARG A 88 3.83 -11.04 -7.82
C ARG A 88 5.15 -10.73 -7.15
N LEU A 89 5.32 -9.49 -6.68
CA LEU A 89 6.51 -9.13 -5.92
C LEU A 89 6.58 -9.92 -4.61
N LEU A 90 5.45 -10.02 -3.90
CA LEU A 90 5.32 -10.90 -2.74
C LEU A 90 4.51 -12.12 -3.15
N LYS A 91 5.11 -13.29 -3.06
CA LYS A 91 4.49 -14.53 -3.50
C LYS A 91 3.43 -15.05 -2.53
N ALA A 92 3.44 -14.59 -1.29
CA ALA A 92 2.47 -14.96 -0.28
C ALA A 92 1.46 -13.82 -0.09
N ASP A 93 0.26 -14.16 0.38
CA ASP A 93 -0.78 -13.18 0.68
C ASP A 93 -0.31 -12.22 1.79
N ALA A 94 -0.40 -10.93 1.53
CA ALA A 94 -0.03 -9.87 2.46
C ALA A 94 -1.19 -8.91 2.68
N GLY A 95 -2.43 -9.42 2.66
CA GLY A 95 -3.63 -8.61 2.78
C GLY A 95 -3.94 -8.10 4.18
N THR A 96 -3.25 -8.60 5.21
CA THR A 96 -3.34 -8.05 6.57
C THR A 96 -1.97 -7.54 6.98
N LEU A 97 -1.92 -6.62 7.96
CA LEU A 97 -0.63 -6.09 8.42
C LEU A 97 0.25 -7.17 9.04
N ASP A 98 -0.34 -8.07 9.82
CA ASP A 98 0.43 -9.15 10.44
C ASP A 98 1.04 -10.07 9.38
N ARG A 99 0.27 -10.43 8.35
CA ARG A 99 0.78 -11.24 7.25
C ARG A 99 1.85 -10.50 6.44
N PHE A 100 1.61 -9.22 6.18
CA PHE A 100 2.57 -8.40 5.44
C PHE A 100 3.92 -8.34 6.17
N ILE A 101 3.88 -8.07 7.47
CA ILE A 101 5.10 -8.06 8.28
C ILE A 101 5.78 -9.44 8.27
N ALA A 102 5.01 -10.50 8.45
CA ALA A 102 5.53 -11.86 8.45
C ALA A 102 6.21 -12.22 7.13
N VAL A 103 5.57 -11.90 6.01
CA VAL A 103 6.13 -12.17 4.68
C VAL A 103 7.46 -11.43 4.50
N LEU A 104 7.52 -10.16 4.89
CA LEU A 104 8.75 -9.38 4.75
C LEU A 104 9.87 -9.85 5.67
N THR A 105 9.55 -10.30 6.88
CA THR A 105 10.55 -10.80 7.80
C THR A 105 11.06 -12.18 7.43
N ASP A 106 10.25 -12.97 6.74
CA ASP A 106 10.62 -14.32 6.30
C ASP A 106 11.40 -14.35 4.99
N ASN A 107 11.40 -13.24 4.25
CA ASN A 107 12.12 -13.13 2.99
C ASN A 107 13.50 -12.50 3.19
N ASP A 108 14.35 -12.54 2.14
CA ASP A 108 15.68 -11.97 2.22
C ASP A 108 15.65 -10.44 2.07
N SER A 109 16.82 -9.83 2.25
CA SER A 109 16.94 -8.36 2.21
C SER A 109 16.66 -7.78 0.82
N LEU A 110 16.88 -8.55 -0.24
CA LEU A 110 16.60 -8.09 -1.60
C LEU A 110 15.09 -7.91 -1.81
N VAL A 111 14.29 -8.87 -1.33
CA VAL A 111 12.82 -8.76 -1.40
C VAL A 111 12.36 -7.56 -0.60
N LEU A 112 12.91 -7.33 0.59
CA LEU A 112 12.57 -6.17 1.41
C LEU A 112 12.91 -4.85 0.69
N GLN A 113 14.08 -4.77 0.04
CA GLN A 113 14.45 -3.59 -0.74
C GLN A 113 13.50 -3.35 -1.91
N GLN A 114 13.15 -4.40 -2.64
CA GLN A 114 12.23 -4.30 -3.76
C GLN A 114 10.84 -3.89 -3.28
N ALA A 115 10.36 -4.46 -2.19
CA ALA A 115 9.07 -4.10 -1.59
C ALA A 115 9.06 -2.64 -1.15
N THR A 116 10.15 -2.16 -0.54
CA THR A 116 10.27 -0.77 -0.10
C THR A 116 10.19 0.19 -1.29
N THR A 117 10.95 -0.08 -2.33
CA THR A 117 10.96 0.74 -3.55
C THR A 117 9.58 0.78 -4.19
N GLU A 118 8.94 -0.36 -4.31
CA GLU A 118 7.63 -0.45 -4.95
C GLU A 118 6.54 0.20 -4.08
N ALA A 119 6.63 0.04 -2.76
CA ALA A 119 5.70 0.68 -1.83
C ALA A 119 5.74 2.20 -1.98
N LEU A 120 6.93 2.79 -2.06
CA LEU A 120 7.07 4.23 -2.25
C LEU A 120 6.51 4.69 -3.58
N ALA A 121 6.76 3.94 -4.65
CA ALA A 121 6.21 4.25 -5.97
C ALA A 121 4.69 4.19 -5.96
N TYR A 122 4.11 3.18 -5.33
CA TYR A 122 2.66 3.03 -5.25
C TYR A 122 2.02 4.14 -4.42
N LEU A 123 2.65 4.52 -3.29
CA LEU A 123 2.15 5.63 -2.47
C LEU A 123 2.05 6.93 -3.26
N ASN A 124 2.97 7.17 -4.18
CA ASN A 124 2.89 8.33 -5.07
C ASN A 124 1.60 8.33 -5.88
N TYR A 125 1.21 7.18 -6.41
CA TYR A 125 -0.05 7.08 -7.17
C TYR A 125 -1.27 7.22 -6.26
N LEU A 126 -1.24 6.61 -5.08
CA LEU A 126 -2.31 6.77 -4.11
C LEU A 126 -2.53 8.24 -3.75
N LYS A 127 -1.45 8.99 -3.55
CA LYS A 127 -1.54 10.41 -3.25
C LYS A 127 -2.15 11.19 -4.41
N ARG A 128 -1.73 10.91 -5.63
CA ARG A 128 -2.21 11.64 -6.82
C ARG A 128 -3.70 11.42 -7.08
N PHE A 129 -4.19 10.22 -6.80
CA PHE A 129 -5.60 9.90 -7.03
C PHE A 129 -6.48 10.15 -5.80
N ALA A 130 -5.92 10.64 -4.71
CA ALA A 130 -6.66 10.89 -3.46
C ALA A 130 -7.64 12.07 -3.55
N GLN A 131 -7.53 12.89 -4.57
CA GLN A 131 -8.37 14.09 -4.74
C GLN A 131 -9.71 13.80 -5.38
#